data_ae6ed175d782db708817f386aa900580
#
_entry.id   ae6ed175d782db708817f386aa900580
#
_cell.length_a   1.000
_cell.length_b   1.000
_cell.length_c   1.000
_cell.angle_alpha   90.00
_cell.angle_beta   90.00
_cell.angle_gamma   90.00
#
_symmetry.space_group_name_H-M   'P 1'
#
loop_
_entity.id
_entity.type
_entity.pdbx_description
1 polymer ?
#
loop_
_entity_poly.entity_id
_entity_poly.type
_entity_poly.pdbx_seq_one_letter_code
_entity_poly.pdbx_strand_id
1 'polypeptide(L)'
;MQGDAATIAALFAVDPVGLGGVALRSPACDNRDQWLALLKSLLPTQTPLRRVPLNINDTALLGGLDLGASLQAGKPIALKGLLSQADGGVLVLAMAERMSLSSAARFGSVLDTGMVALQRDGLDTSAKASLGLVALDEGASDDEQMPAGLADRLAFRLLMGAQDEDEEGPEWTAQEVLNARERLSQVTIDDEAVQALCAAALALGIDSLRASVFAVRVARAAAALAGSNTVEEEHTGVAARLVLAPRATRLPPAAPPENEAQDTPAENQESLSKPDAPDAENKDESNADDDQEETQDEDPGLPENLAELVLEAAQAAIPS
;
A
#
# COMPACT_ATOMS: atom_id res chain seq x y z
N MET A 1 10.67 -0.02 14.33
CA MET A 1 10.74 0.18 12.88
C MET A 1 11.49 -0.91 12.11
N GLN A 2 12.52 -1.54 12.69
CA GLN A 2 13.23 -2.62 11.98
C GLN A 2 12.46 -3.95 11.93
N GLY A 3 11.66 -4.28 12.92
CA GLY A 3 10.73 -5.41 12.83
C GLY A 3 9.77 -5.30 11.64
N ASP A 4 9.44 -4.07 11.24
CA ASP A 4 8.64 -3.79 10.06
C ASP A 4 9.42 -4.01 8.77
N ALA A 5 10.71 -3.70 8.73
CA ALA A 5 11.55 -3.89 7.55
C ALA A 5 11.66 -5.38 7.18
N ALA A 6 11.91 -6.26 8.16
CA ALA A 6 11.94 -7.70 7.96
C ALA A 6 10.58 -8.25 7.51
N THR A 7 9.51 -7.80 8.16
CA THR A 7 8.14 -8.17 7.81
C THR A 7 7.77 -7.71 6.38
N ILE A 8 8.14 -6.50 5.99
CA ILE A 8 7.96 -6.00 4.61
C ILE A 8 8.70 -6.88 3.60
N ALA A 9 9.95 -7.27 3.90
CA ALA A 9 10.71 -8.15 3.01
C ALA A 9 10.01 -9.51 2.82
N ALA A 10 9.51 -10.12 3.92
CA ALA A 10 8.79 -11.38 3.88
C ALA A 10 7.46 -11.26 3.10
N LEU A 11 6.63 -10.27 3.43
CA LEU A 11 5.34 -10.04 2.75
C LEU A 11 5.53 -9.76 1.26
N PHE A 12 6.51 -8.93 0.90
CA PHE A 12 6.84 -8.67 -0.48
C PHE A 12 7.36 -9.92 -1.19
N ALA A 13 8.16 -10.75 -0.52
CA ALA A 13 8.60 -12.03 -1.07
C ALA A 13 7.43 -13.01 -1.28
N VAL A 14 6.35 -12.94 -0.50
CA VAL A 14 5.13 -13.76 -0.69
C VAL A 14 4.41 -13.38 -1.99
N ASP A 15 4.17 -12.09 -2.27
CA ASP A 15 3.45 -11.66 -3.47
C ASP A 15 4.10 -10.44 -4.14
N PRO A 16 5.25 -10.59 -4.80
CA PRO A 16 5.94 -9.46 -5.43
C PRO A 16 5.10 -8.75 -6.50
N VAL A 17 4.32 -9.51 -7.25
CA VAL A 17 3.51 -9.00 -8.37
C VAL A 17 2.26 -8.29 -7.85
N GLY A 18 1.53 -8.90 -6.93
CA GLY A 18 0.31 -8.34 -6.40
C GLY A 18 0.55 -7.08 -5.55
N LEU A 19 1.67 -7.02 -4.84
CA LEU A 19 2.06 -5.87 -4.02
C LEU A 19 2.79 -4.78 -4.81
N GLY A 20 3.20 -5.06 -6.05
CA GLY A 20 3.86 -4.11 -6.93
C GLY A 20 5.28 -3.76 -6.51
N GLY A 21 5.54 -3.53 -5.21
CA GLY A 21 6.90 -3.29 -4.75
C GLY A 21 7.05 -2.55 -3.44
N VAL A 22 8.31 -2.16 -3.20
CA VAL A 22 8.77 -1.41 -2.04
C VAL A 22 9.48 -0.14 -2.50
N ALA A 23 9.03 1.01 -2.03
CA ALA A 23 9.75 2.27 -2.10
C ALA A 23 10.65 2.34 -0.85
N LEU A 24 11.94 2.10 -1.03
CA LEU A 24 12.92 2.10 0.05
C LEU A 24 13.70 3.41 0.02
N ARG A 25 13.35 4.35 0.92
CA ARG A 25 14.09 5.59 1.11
C ARG A 25 15.19 5.36 2.13
N SER A 26 16.42 5.40 1.66
CA SER A 26 17.61 5.16 2.48
C SER A 26 18.86 5.66 1.77
N PRO A 27 19.81 6.28 2.48
CA PRO A 27 21.13 6.48 1.92
C PRO A 27 21.80 5.13 1.60
N ALA A 28 22.89 5.18 0.87
CA ALA A 28 23.73 3.99 0.68
C ALA A 28 24.36 3.63 2.03
N CYS A 29 23.90 2.55 2.66
CA CYS A 29 24.35 2.10 3.99
C CYS A 29 24.24 0.57 4.12
N ASP A 30 24.91 0.03 5.14
CA ASP A 30 24.96 -1.41 5.40
C ASP A 30 23.56 -1.98 5.69
N ASN A 31 22.70 -1.27 6.42
CA ASN A 31 21.33 -1.70 6.75
C ASN A 31 20.49 -1.95 5.49
N ARG A 32 20.59 -1.05 4.49
CA ARG A 32 19.94 -1.23 3.19
C ARG A 32 20.45 -2.46 2.46
N ASP A 33 21.76 -2.67 2.45
CA ASP A 33 22.36 -3.82 1.75
C ASP A 33 22.03 -5.13 2.47
N GLN A 34 21.95 -5.14 3.80
CA GLN A 34 21.46 -6.27 4.61
C GLN A 34 20.00 -6.57 4.32
N TRP A 35 19.13 -5.55 4.23
CA TRP A 35 17.71 -5.74 3.87
C TRP A 35 17.54 -6.33 2.46
N LEU A 36 18.33 -5.87 1.48
CA LEU A 36 18.34 -6.44 0.13
C LEU A 36 18.85 -7.90 0.13
N ALA A 37 19.82 -8.21 0.97
CA ALA A 37 20.32 -9.58 1.15
C ALA A 37 19.26 -10.48 1.80
N LEU A 38 18.54 -9.97 2.82
CA LEU A 38 17.41 -10.65 3.44
C LEU A 38 16.32 -10.93 2.40
N LEU A 39 15.85 -9.91 1.67
CA LEU A 39 14.86 -10.10 0.61
C LEU A 39 15.30 -11.18 -0.39
N LYS A 40 16.56 -11.14 -0.81
CA LYS A 40 17.11 -12.13 -1.73
C LYS A 40 17.10 -13.55 -1.15
N SER A 41 17.35 -13.71 0.15
CA SER A 41 17.33 -15.01 0.83
C SER A 41 15.91 -15.58 0.96
N LEU A 42 14.90 -14.72 1.09
CA LEU A 42 13.50 -15.09 1.20
C LEU A 42 12.84 -15.43 -0.15
N LEU A 43 13.35 -14.88 -1.24
CA LEU A 43 12.83 -15.18 -2.58
C LEU A 43 13.23 -16.61 -3.02
N PRO A 44 12.36 -17.32 -3.77
CA PRO A 44 12.73 -18.60 -4.38
C PRO A 44 14.02 -18.50 -5.18
N THR A 45 14.86 -19.52 -5.10
CA THR A 45 16.22 -19.52 -5.68
C THR A 45 16.27 -19.21 -7.18
N GLN A 46 15.18 -19.48 -7.91
CA GLN A 46 15.09 -19.24 -9.36
C GLN A 46 14.49 -17.86 -9.70
N THR A 47 14.09 -17.07 -8.69
CA THR A 47 13.48 -15.76 -8.91
C THR A 47 14.53 -14.79 -9.48
N PRO A 48 14.31 -14.21 -10.67
CA PRO A 48 15.23 -13.22 -11.21
C PRO A 48 15.25 -11.97 -10.32
N LEU A 49 16.41 -11.64 -9.77
CA LEU A 49 16.66 -10.38 -9.07
C LEU A 49 17.68 -9.58 -9.87
N ARG A 50 17.25 -8.47 -10.48
CA ARG A 50 18.12 -7.70 -11.39
C ARG A 50 18.12 -6.23 -11.00
N ARG A 51 19.29 -5.59 -11.07
CA ARG A 51 19.42 -4.14 -10.91
C ARG A 51 19.19 -3.43 -12.24
N VAL A 52 18.48 -2.32 -12.19
CA VAL A 52 18.21 -1.43 -13.30
C VAL A 52 19.03 -0.15 -13.07
N PRO A 53 20.01 0.17 -13.94
CA PRO A 53 20.73 1.42 -13.82
C PRO A 53 19.83 2.62 -14.17
N LEU A 54 20.06 3.77 -13.53
CA LEU A 54 19.28 5.00 -13.74
C LEU A 54 19.16 5.39 -15.23
N ASN A 55 20.22 5.28 -15.98
CA ASN A 55 20.30 5.71 -17.39
C ASN A 55 20.10 4.56 -18.38
N ILE A 56 19.27 3.56 -18.03
CA ILE A 56 18.95 2.48 -18.94
C ILE A 56 18.24 3.03 -20.19
N ASN A 57 18.71 2.67 -21.38
CA ASN A 57 18.04 3.07 -22.61
C ASN A 57 16.81 2.19 -22.90
N ASP A 58 15.91 2.69 -23.75
CA ASP A 58 14.65 2.01 -24.07
C ASP A 58 14.85 0.64 -24.70
N THR A 59 15.89 0.47 -25.53
CA THR A 59 16.18 -0.81 -26.16
C THR A 59 16.61 -1.86 -25.14
N ALA A 60 17.44 -1.47 -24.19
CA ALA A 60 17.84 -2.37 -23.11
C ALA A 60 16.68 -2.67 -22.15
N LEU A 61 15.81 -1.68 -21.88
CA LEU A 61 14.69 -1.83 -20.95
C LEU A 61 13.54 -2.62 -21.57
N LEU A 62 13.03 -2.17 -22.71
CA LEU A 62 11.81 -2.71 -23.35
C LEU A 62 12.12 -3.85 -24.34
N GLY A 63 13.31 -3.85 -24.89
CA GLY A 63 13.70 -4.66 -26.03
C GLY A 63 13.75 -3.84 -27.33
N GLY A 64 14.03 -4.48 -28.44
CA GLY A 64 14.16 -3.85 -29.74
C GLY A 64 14.35 -4.85 -30.86
N LEU A 65 14.83 -4.39 -32.00
CA LEU A 65 15.19 -5.23 -33.14
C LEU A 65 16.61 -5.80 -32.95
N ASP A 66 16.74 -7.11 -32.98
CA ASP A 66 18.06 -7.76 -33.12
C ASP A 66 18.49 -7.68 -34.58
N LEU A 67 19.31 -6.70 -34.90
CA LEU A 67 19.79 -6.46 -36.27
C LEU A 67 20.60 -7.64 -36.80
N GLY A 68 21.45 -8.25 -35.95
CA GLY A 68 22.29 -9.37 -36.35
C GLY A 68 21.49 -10.61 -36.72
N ALA A 69 20.59 -11.01 -35.81
CA ALA A 69 19.70 -12.15 -36.03
C ALA A 69 18.70 -11.88 -37.18
N SER A 70 18.19 -10.65 -37.29
CA SER A 70 17.26 -10.27 -38.36
C SER A 70 17.87 -10.33 -39.75
N LEU A 71 19.10 -9.85 -39.90
CA LEU A 71 19.83 -9.93 -41.17
C LEU A 71 20.13 -11.38 -41.58
N GLN A 72 20.49 -12.22 -40.62
CA GLN A 72 20.73 -13.65 -40.87
C GLN A 72 19.46 -14.40 -41.26
N ALA A 73 18.34 -14.07 -40.60
CA ALA A 73 17.05 -14.73 -40.79
C ALA A 73 16.23 -14.17 -41.95
N GLY A 74 16.57 -13.00 -42.48
CA GLY A 74 15.80 -12.29 -43.53
C GLY A 74 14.40 -11.81 -43.03
N LYS A 75 14.19 -11.71 -41.72
CA LYS A 75 12.95 -11.25 -41.09
C LYS A 75 13.26 -10.57 -39.75
N PRO A 76 12.40 -9.65 -39.30
CA PRO A 76 12.55 -9.00 -38.00
C PRO A 76 12.56 -10.00 -36.85
N ILE A 77 13.60 -9.94 -36.02
CA ILE A 77 13.71 -10.72 -34.76
C ILE A 77 13.81 -9.76 -33.61
N ALA A 78 12.91 -9.97 -32.62
CA ALA A 78 12.87 -9.13 -31.42
C ALA A 78 13.96 -9.54 -30.42
N LEU A 79 14.68 -8.55 -29.90
CA LEU A 79 15.56 -8.66 -28.74
C LEU A 79 14.74 -8.46 -27.46
N LYS A 80 14.83 -9.40 -26.51
CA LYS A 80 14.15 -9.28 -25.21
C LYS A 80 14.81 -8.20 -24.34
N GLY A 81 14.02 -7.22 -23.90
CA GLY A 81 14.45 -6.22 -22.94
C GLY A 81 14.50 -6.75 -21.50
N LEU A 82 15.07 -5.93 -20.60
CA LEU A 82 15.26 -6.27 -19.19
C LEU A 82 13.94 -6.59 -18.49
N LEU A 83 12.85 -5.86 -18.81
CA LEU A 83 11.52 -6.09 -18.22
C LEU A 83 11.01 -7.50 -18.50
N SER A 84 11.05 -7.95 -19.76
CA SER A 84 10.62 -9.31 -20.11
C SER A 84 11.58 -10.41 -19.65
N GLN A 85 12.87 -10.08 -19.45
CA GLN A 85 13.83 -11.02 -18.84
C GLN A 85 13.64 -11.16 -17.32
N ALA A 86 12.94 -10.23 -16.69
CA ALA A 86 12.64 -10.23 -15.26
C ALA A 86 11.23 -10.77 -14.94
N ASP A 87 10.54 -11.37 -15.92
CA ASP A 87 9.22 -11.98 -15.69
C ASP A 87 9.27 -12.99 -14.53
N GLY A 88 8.30 -12.88 -13.62
CA GLY A 88 8.26 -13.67 -12.37
C GLY A 88 9.27 -13.24 -11.30
N GLY A 89 10.01 -12.14 -11.50
CA GLY A 89 11.10 -11.71 -10.65
C GLY A 89 10.90 -10.35 -9.98
N VAL A 90 12.02 -9.80 -9.52
CA VAL A 90 12.10 -8.49 -8.87
C VAL A 90 13.17 -7.64 -9.53
N LEU A 91 12.84 -6.40 -9.84
CA LEU A 91 13.78 -5.39 -10.29
C LEU A 91 14.13 -4.41 -9.17
N VAL A 92 15.41 -4.11 -9.02
CA VAL A 92 15.91 -3.10 -8.10
C VAL A 92 16.28 -1.86 -8.90
N LEU A 93 15.54 -0.78 -8.72
CA LEU A 93 15.75 0.50 -9.37
C LEU A 93 16.69 1.35 -8.51
N ALA A 94 17.83 1.75 -9.05
CA ALA A 94 18.77 2.62 -8.35
C ALA A 94 18.38 4.09 -8.54
N MET A 95 18.56 4.90 -7.50
CA MET A 95 18.31 6.36 -7.52
C MET A 95 16.94 6.72 -8.10
N ALA A 96 15.88 6.12 -7.53
CA ALA A 96 14.53 6.27 -8.04
C ALA A 96 14.02 7.72 -7.98
N GLU A 97 14.55 8.55 -7.09
CA GLU A 97 14.30 9.99 -6.98
C GLU A 97 14.76 10.76 -8.22
N ARG A 98 15.73 10.24 -8.95
CA ARG A 98 16.27 10.86 -10.18
C ARG A 98 15.65 10.30 -11.47
N MET A 99 14.68 9.41 -11.33
CA MET A 99 14.05 8.78 -12.48
C MET A 99 13.21 9.78 -13.28
N SER A 100 13.31 9.73 -14.61
CA SER A 100 12.46 10.54 -15.49
C SER A 100 11.00 10.07 -15.42
N LEU A 101 10.05 11.00 -15.60
CA LEU A 101 8.62 10.67 -15.65
C LEU A 101 8.30 9.64 -16.75
N SER A 102 9.03 9.68 -17.88
CA SER A 102 8.84 8.71 -18.98
C SER A 102 9.28 7.30 -18.57
N SER A 103 10.39 7.16 -17.86
CA SER A 103 10.85 5.86 -17.34
C SER A 103 9.89 5.34 -16.27
N ALA A 104 9.46 6.20 -15.33
CA ALA A 104 8.48 5.86 -14.31
C ALA A 104 7.16 5.38 -14.93
N ALA A 105 6.68 6.04 -15.99
CA ALA A 105 5.47 5.64 -16.70
C ALA A 105 5.60 4.24 -17.34
N ARG A 106 6.78 3.88 -17.87
CA ARG A 106 7.02 2.54 -18.43
C ARG A 106 6.96 1.45 -17.36
N PHE A 107 7.64 1.66 -16.21
CA PHE A 107 7.53 0.74 -15.09
C PHE A 107 6.09 0.66 -14.58
N GLY A 108 5.42 1.81 -14.43
CA GLY A 108 4.02 1.86 -14.02
C GLY A 108 3.09 1.08 -14.95
N SER A 109 3.26 1.20 -16.27
CA SER A 109 2.49 0.44 -17.25
C SER A 109 2.70 -1.07 -17.10
N VAL A 110 3.93 -1.51 -16.86
CA VAL A 110 4.25 -2.93 -16.66
C VAL A 110 3.65 -3.45 -15.37
N LEU A 111 3.72 -2.69 -14.27
CA LEU A 111 3.08 -3.07 -12.99
C LEU A 111 1.56 -3.18 -13.13
N ASP A 112 0.93 -2.31 -13.94
CA ASP A 112 -0.53 -2.32 -14.15
C ASP A 112 -0.99 -3.47 -15.05
N THR A 113 -0.20 -3.82 -16.07
CA THR A 113 -0.62 -4.76 -17.13
C THR A 113 0.04 -6.13 -17.08
N GLY A 114 1.18 -6.26 -16.40
CA GLY A 114 2.01 -7.46 -16.43
C GLY A 114 2.63 -7.75 -17.81
N MET A 115 2.66 -6.74 -18.69
CA MET A 115 3.09 -6.90 -20.08
C MET A 115 4.00 -5.76 -20.54
N VAL A 116 4.94 -6.08 -21.40
CA VAL A 116 5.73 -5.10 -22.16
C VAL A 116 5.25 -5.11 -23.60
N ALA A 117 4.75 -3.98 -24.07
CA ALA A 117 4.44 -3.78 -25.48
C ALA A 117 5.66 -3.19 -26.20
N LEU A 118 6.04 -3.79 -27.31
CA LEU A 118 7.12 -3.34 -28.19
C LEU A 118 6.55 -3.01 -29.56
N GLN A 119 6.23 -1.74 -29.78
CA GLN A 119 5.63 -1.22 -31.04
C GLN A 119 6.60 -0.21 -31.65
N ARG A 120 7.74 -0.70 -32.16
CA ARG A 120 8.77 0.13 -32.79
C ARG A 120 9.66 -0.72 -33.71
N ASP A 121 10.43 -0.07 -34.54
CA ASP A 121 11.40 -0.70 -35.47
C ASP A 121 10.79 -1.79 -36.37
N GLY A 122 9.49 -1.64 -36.74
CA GLY A 122 8.75 -2.64 -37.51
C GLY A 122 8.33 -3.88 -36.72
N LEU A 123 8.51 -3.86 -35.39
CA LEU A 123 8.01 -4.88 -34.48
C LEU A 123 6.67 -4.43 -33.86
N ASP A 124 5.71 -5.35 -33.83
CA ASP A 124 4.47 -5.22 -33.04
C ASP A 124 4.31 -6.51 -32.24
N THR A 125 4.93 -6.52 -31.05
CA THR A 125 4.96 -7.68 -30.17
C THR A 125 4.71 -7.28 -28.74
N SER A 126 4.23 -8.25 -27.94
CA SER A 126 4.12 -8.10 -26.50
C SER A 126 4.78 -9.29 -25.79
N ALA A 127 5.31 -9.07 -24.60
CA ALA A 127 5.94 -10.09 -23.79
C ALA A 127 5.46 -9.96 -22.35
N LYS A 128 5.36 -11.09 -21.63
CA LYS A 128 5.08 -11.09 -20.20
C LYS A 128 6.19 -10.42 -19.41
N ALA A 129 5.80 -9.66 -18.41
CA ALA A 129 6.67 -9.00 -17.45
C ALA A 129 5.91 -8.79 -16.12
N SER A 130 5.43 -9.88 -15.56
CA SER A 130 4.81 -9.89 -14.22
C SER A 130 5.92 -9.87 -13.18
N LEU A 131 6.18 -8.72 -12.57
CA LEU A 131 7.34 -8.51 -11.70
C LEU A 131 7.01 -7.57 -10.53
N GLY A 132 7.85 -7.61 -9.50
CA GLY A 132 7.84 -6.63 -8.42
C GLY A 132 9.01 -5.65 -8.55
N LEU A 133 8.91 -4.49 -7.89
CA LEU A 133 9.96 -3.47 -7.87
C LEU A 133 10.46 -3.22 -6.45
N VAL A 134 11.75 -3.03 -6.30
CA VAL A 134 12.36 -2.34 -5.16
C VAL A 134 12.95 -1.05 -5.68
N ALA A 135 12.35 0.07 -5.35
CA ALA A 135 12.80 1.38 -5.77
C ALA A 135 13.64 2.01 -4.66
N LEU A 136 14.96 2.12 -4.89
CA LEU A 136 15.89 2.74 -3.96
C LEU A 136 15.85 4.25 -4.17
N ASP A 137 15.34 4.96 -3.19
CA ASP A 137 15.27 6.43 -3.14
C ASP A 137 16.39 6.91 -2.20
N GLU A 138 17.38 7.62 -2.75
CA GLU A 138 18.52 8.16 -2.03
C GLU A 138 18.38 9.68 -1.80
N GLY A 139 17.18 10.25 -2.03
CA GLY A 139 16.91 11.67 -1.87
C GLY A 139 17.23 12.17 -0.46
N ALA A 140 18.03 13.25 -0.40
CA ALA A 140 18.48 13.85 0.85
C ALA A 140 17.47 14.86 1.43
N SER A 141 16.58 15.39 0.58
CA SER A 141 15.55 16.36 0.98
C SER A 141 14.15 15.88 0.59
N ASP A 142 13.14 16.53 1.14
CA ASP A 142 11.74 16.19 0.85
C ASP A 142 11.33 16.54 -0.59
N ASP A 143 12.05 17.42 -1.25
CA ASP A 143 11.83 17.76 -2.66
C ASP A 143 12.41 16.71 -3.62
N GLU A 144 13.38 15.90 -3.16
CA GLU A 144 13.97 14.81 -3.92
C GLU A 144 13.22 13.52 -3.64
N GLN A 145 12.18 13.28 -4.42
CA GLN A 145 11.36 12.07 -4.30
C GLN A 145 11.18 11.38 -5.65
N MET A 146 10.98 10.07 -5.60
CA MET A 146 10.60 9.33 -6.81
C MET A 146 9.29 9.86 -7.39
N PRO A 147 9.04 9.70 -8.72
CA PRO A 147 7.79 10.10 -9.34
C PRO A 147 6.57 9.49 -8.64
N ALA A 148 5.63 10.35 -8.20
CA ALA A 148 4.46 9.96 -7.41
C ALA A 148 3.62 8.86 -8.08
N GLY A 149 3.49 8.88 -9.42
CA GLY A 149 2.77 7.85 -10.16
C GLY A 149 3.42 6.45 -10.07
N LEU A 150 4.73 6.36 -9.87
CA LEU A 150 5.40 5.08 -9.59
C LEU A 150 5.26 4.71 -8.12
N ALA A 151 5.47 5.66 -7.21
CA ALA A 151 5.34 5.45 -5.76
C ALA A 151 3.94 4.95 -5.37
N ASP A 152 2.88 5.39 -6.07
CA ASP A 152 1.50 4.94 -5.85
C ASP A 152 1.26 3.47 -6.24
N ARG A 153 2.13 2.89 -7.06
CA ARG A 153 2.07 1.49 -7.51
C ARG A 153 2.86 0.51 -6.67
N LEU A 154 3.54 0.98 -5.64
CA LEU A 154 4.32 0.16 -4.72
C LEU A 154 3.59 0.09 -3.38
N ALA A 155 3.33 -1.12 -2.87
CA ALA A 155 2.55 -1.31 -1.64
C ALA A 155 3.24 -0.72 -0.41
N PHE A 156 4.55 -0.81 -0.34
CA PHE A 156 5.29 -0.42 0.86
C PHE A 156 6.11 0.85 0.65
N ARG A 157 6.12 1.69 1.68
CA ARG A 157 7.02 2.84 1.83
C ARG A 157 7.86 2.59 3.06
N LEU A 158 9.12 2.26 2.87
CA LEU A 158 10.06 1.93 3.93
C LEU A 158 11.13 3.04 4.02
N LEU A 159 11.26 3.61 5.20
CA LEU A 159 12.32 4.57 5.54
C LEU A 159 13.36 3.86 6.40
N MET A 160 14.62 3.90 6.01
CA MET A 160 15.73 3.33 6.77
C MET A 160 16.85 4.35 6.95
N GLY A 161 17.23 4.58 8.20
CA GLY A 161 18.38 5.41 8.55
C GLY A 161 19.69 4.62 8.52
N ALA A 162 20.80 5.34 8.42
CA ALA A 162 22.13 4.73 8.48
C ALA A 162 22.51 4.20 9.88
N GLN A 163 21.82 4.69 10.92
CA GLN A 163 22.09 4.40 12.34
C GLN A 163 20.93 3.67 13.03
N ASP A 164 19.97 3.15 12.27
CA ASP A 164 18.93 2.33 12.88
C ASP A 164 19.59 1.10 13.49
N GLU A 165 19.54 1.00 14.83
CA GLU A 165 20.08 -0.14 15.56
C GLU A 165 19.27 -1.40 15.20
N ASP A 166 19.95 -2.57 15.15
CA ASP A 166 19.30 -3.85 14.88
C ASP A 166 18.33 -4.19 16.03
N GLU A 167 17.07 -3.76 15.90
CA GLU A 167 16.00 -4.33 16.72
C GLU A 167 15.75 -5.76 16.20
N GLU A 168 15.82 -6.75 17.07
CA GLU A 168 15.47 -8.12 16.75
C GLU A 168 14.01 -8.17 16.25
N GLY A 169 13.85 -8.24 14.95
CA GLY A 169 12.56 -8.47 14.30
C GLY A 169 12.29 -9.97 14.11
N PRO A 170 11.10 -10.34 13.66
CA PRO A 170 10.79 -11.73 13.34
C PRO A 170 11.75 -12.24 12.26
N GLU A 171 12.38 -13.38 12.54
CA GLU A 171 13.22 -14.08 11.56
C GLU A 171 12.34 -14.94 10.67
N TRP A 172 12.20 -14.53 9.41
CA TRP A 172 11.49 -15.29 8.40
C TRP A 172 12.44 -16.17 7.59
N THR A 173 12.00 -17.38 7.27
CA THR A 173 12.75 -18.32 6.44
C THR A 173 12.19 -18.39 5.02
N ALA A 174 13.03 -18.75 4.04
CA ALA A 174 12.58 -18.98 2.67
C ALA A 174 11.49 -20.07 2.58
N GLN A 175 11.50 -21.05 3.48
CA GLN A 175 10.50 -22.11 3.50
C GLN A 175 9.13 -21.60 3.96
N GLU A 176 9.09 -20.74 4.97
CA GLU A 176 7.83 -20.11 5.42
C GLU A 176 7.23 -19.22 4.33
N VAL A 177 8.07 -18.44 3.64
CA VAL A 177 7.62 -17.63 2.49
C VAL A 177 7.09 -18.53 1.36
N LEU A 178 7.75 -19.64 1.06
CA LEU A 178 7.29 -20.57 0.03
C LEU A 178 5.93 -21.19 0.40
N ASN A 179 5.77 -21.63 1.63
CA ASN A 179 4.51 -22.15 2.14
C ASN A 179 3.39 -21.09 2.10
N ALA A 180 3.72 -19.83 2.45
CA ALA A 180 2.78 -18.72 2.37
C ALA A 180 2.35 -18.41 0.93
N ARG A 181 3.28 -18.46 -0.04
CA ARG A 181 2.95 -18.28 -1.47
C ARG A 181 1.94 -19.32 -1.97
N GLU A 182 2.13 -20.59 -1.60
CA GLU A 182 1.20 -21.66 -1.96
C GLU A 182 -0.17 -21.47 -1.32
N ARG A 183 -0.20 -21.02 -0.05
CA ARG A 183 -1.43 -20.79 0.72
C ARG A 183 -2.19 -19.55 0.25
N LEU A 184 -1.52 -18.51 -0.25
CA LEU A 184 -2.10 -17.20 -0.55
C LEU A 184 -3.37 -17.28 -1.43
N SER A 185 -3.42 -18.22 -2.37
CA SER A 185 -4.59 -18.43 -3.23
C SER A 185 -5.83 -18.94 -2.48
N GLN A 186 -5.64 -19.50 -1.30
CA GLN A 186 -6.71 -20.07 -0.46
C GLN A 186 -7.15 -19.14 0.66
N VAL A 187 -6.38 -18.05 0.92
CA VAL A 187 -6.71 -17.10 1.96
C VAL A 187 -7.93 -16.30 1.56
N THR A 188 -8.92 -16.28 2.43
CA THR A 188 -10.14 -15.48 2.31
C THR A 188 -10.09 -14.28 3.25
N ILE A 189 -10.78 -13.22 2.86
CA ILE A 189 -11.02 -12.03 3.68
C ILE A 189 -12.52 -11.77 3.65
N ASP A 190 -13.10 -11.43 4.77
CA ASP A 190 -14.52 -11.06 4.86
C ASP A 190 -14.76 -9.59 4.47
N ASP A 191 -16.02 -9.27 4.24
CA ASP A 191 -16.41 -7.92 3.84
C ASP A 191 -16.19 -6.91 4.98
N GLU A 192 -16.29 -7.32 6.23
CA GLU A 192 -16.06 -6.49 7.41
C GLU A 192 -14.61 -5.99 7.47
N ALA A 193 -13.64 -6.88 7.31
CA ALA A 193 -12.23 -6.53 7.27
C ALA A 193 -11.89 -5.61 6.08
N VAL A 194 -12.51 -5.85 4.91
CA VAL A 194 -12.33 -4.97 3.74
C VAL A 194 -12.87 -3.58 4.02
N GLN A 195 -14.07 -3.47 4.61
CA GLN A 195 -14.70 -2.20 4.96
C GLN A 195 -13.87 -1.45 6.02
N ALA A 196 -13.37 -2.16 7.06
CA ALA A 196 -12.51 -1.57 8.08
C ALA A 196 -11.23 -0.96 7.48
N LEU A 197 -10.55 -1.67 6.56
CA LEU A 197 -9.36 -1.15 5.88
C LEU A 197 -9.69 0.07 4.99
N CYS A 198 -10.83 0.06 4.30
CA CYS A 198 -11.27 1.21 3.49
C CYS A 198 -11.64 2.42 4.37
N ALA A 199 -12.34 2.19 5.48
CA ALA A 199 -12.69 3.24 6.44
C ALA A 199 -11.44 3.87 7.08
N ALA A 200 -10.46 3.04 7.47
CA ALA A 200 -9.18 3.52 7.98
C ALA A 200 -8.41 4.36 6.93
N ALA A 201 -8.38 3.92 5.67
CA ALA A 201 -7.76 4.70 4.59
C ALA A 201 -8.43 6.07 4.42
N LEU A 202 -9.76 6.13 4.47
CA LEU A 202 -10.53 7.36 4.37
C LEU A 202 -10.27 8.29 5.57
N ALA A 203 -10.29 7.75 6.79
CA ALA A 203 -10.02 8.49 8.03
C ALA A 203 -8.61 9.09 8.05
N LEU A 204 -7.62 8.38 7.50
CA LEU A 204 -6.24 8.84 7.34
C LEU A 204 -6.06 9.82 6.16
N GLY A 205 -7.12 10.15 5.43
CA GLY A 205 -7.08 11.09 4.29
C GLY A 205 -6.30 10.55 3.10
N ILE A 206 -6.39 9.25 2.84
CA ILE A 206 -5.70 8.59 1.72
C ILE A 206 -6.66 8.52 0.52
N ASP A 207 -6.39 9.32 -0.51
CA ASP A 207 -7.25 9.39 -1.70
C ASP A 207 -6.98 8.26 -2.72
N SER A 208 -5.90 7.48 -2.53
CA SER A 208 -5.51 6.43 -3.47
C SER A 208 -6.27 5.14 -3.22
N LEU A 209 -7.15 4.75 -4.14
CA LEU A 209 -7.80 3.43 -4.13
C LEU A 209 -6.80 2.26 -4.18
N ARG A 210 -5.61 2.48 -4.75
CA ARG A 210 -4.55 1.45 -4.75
C ARG A 210 -4.09 1.13 -3.34
N ALA A 211 -4.04 2.12 -2.46
CA ALA A 211 -3.65 1.92 -1.06
C ALA A 211 -4.60 0.95 -0.36
N SER A 212 -5.92 1.10 -0.52
CA SER A 212 -6.91 0.16 0.03
C SER A 212 -6.76 -1.24 -0.57
N VAL A 213 -6.55 -1.35 -1.89
CA VAL A 213 -6.30 -2.65 -2.55
C VAL A 213 -5.01 -3.29 -2.03
N PHE A 214 -3.95 -2.52 -1.83
CA PHE A 214 -2.70 -3.03 -1.25
C PHE A 214 -2.88 -3.44 0.20
N ALA A 215 -3.64 -2.69 1.00
CA ALA A 215 -3.93 -3.08 2.38
C ALA A 215 -4.64 -4.44 2.43
N VAL A 216 -5.66 -4.67 1.61
CA VAL A 216 -6.33 -5.98 1.49
C VAL A 216 -5.36 -7.09 1.07
N ARG A 217 -4.48 -6.83 0.10
CA ARG A 217 -3.48 -7.82 -0.36
C ARG A 217 -2.44 -8.12 0.72
N VAL A 218 -1.99 -7.10 1.45
CA VAL A 218 -1.04 -7.27 2.56
C VAL A 218 -1.67 -8.04 3.71
N ALA A 219 -2.93 -7.76 4.07
CA ALA A 219 -3.65 -8.53 5.08
C ALA A 219 -3.73 -10.03 4.71
N ARG A 220 -4.05 -10.34 3.44
CA ARG A 220 -4.05 -11.72 2.95
C ARG A 220 -2.66 -12.36 2.94
N ALA A 221 -1.63 -11.61 2.55
CA ALA A 221 -0.26 -12.09 2.59
C ALA A 221 0.23 -12.33 4.02
N ALA A 222 -0.17 -11.46 4.98
CA ALA A 222 0.12 -11.63 6.40
C ALA A 222 -0.55 -12.88 6.98
N ALA A 223 -1.83 -13.10 6.68
CA ALA A 223 -2.53 -14.33 7.07
C ALA A 223 -1.86 -15.60 6.49
N ALA A 224 -1.48 -15.55 5.20
CA ALA A 224 -0.76 -16.65 4.58
C ALA A 224 0.57 -16.94 5.27
N LEU A 225 1.31 -15.89 5.65
CA LEU A 225 2.60 -15.99 6.33
C LEU A 225 2.45 -16.52 7.76
N ALA A 226 1.41 -16.10 8.48
CA ALA A 226 1.02 -16.62 9.80
C ALA A 226 0.48 -18.07 9.75
N GLY A 227 0.26 -18.63 8.57
CA GLY A 227 -0.26 -19.98 8.43
C GLY A 227 -1.78 -20.09 8.43
N SER A 228 -2.51 -18.96 8.43
CA SER A 228 -3.97 -18.90 8.40
C SER A 228 -4.53 -18.92 6.97
N ASN A 229 -5.74 -19.45 6.80
CA ASN A 229 -6.51 -19.37 5.56
C ASN A 229 -7.59 -18.26 5.60
N THR A 230 -7.70 -17.56 6.72
CA THR A 230 -8.63 -16.44 6.92
C THR A 230 -7.86 -15.24 7.42
N VAL A 231 -8.27 -14.06 6.96
CA VAL A 231 -7.74 -12.80 7.50
C VAL A 231 -8.42 -12.55 8.84
N GLU A 232 -7.62 -12.27 9.86
CA GLU A 232 -8.03 -11.91 11.20
C GLU A 232 -7.61 -10.47 11.51
N GLU A 233 -8.05 -9.94 12.64
CA GLU A 233 -7.78 -8.58 13.08
C GLU A 233 -6.29 -8.22 13.07
N GLU A 234 -5.44 -9.10 13.60
CA GLU A 234 -3.98 -8.88 13.61
C GLU A 234 -3.40 -8.67 12.21
N HIS A 235 -3.94 -9.37 11.20
CA HIS A 235 -3.50 -9.26 9.81
C HIS A 235 -3.94 -7.92 9.19
N THR A 236 -5.14 -7.43 9.55
CA THR A 236 -5.61 -6.10 9.14
C THR A 236 -4.82 -5.00 9.82
N GLY A 237 -4.44 -5.17 11.08
CA GLY A 237 -3.55 -4.28 11.82
C GLY A 237 -2.17 -4.15 11.16
N VAL A 238 -1.56 -5.27 10.77
CA VAL A 238 -0.30 -5.28 9.99
C VAL A 238 -0.45 -4.51 8.68
N ALA A 239 -1.54 -4.72 7.95
CA ALA A 239 -1.80 -4.03 6.69
C ALA A 239 -1.99 -2.52 6.88
N ALA A 240 -2.75 -2.12 7.90
CA ALA A 240 -2.96 -0.71 8.23
C ALA A 240 -1.63 -0.03 8.59
N ARG A 241 -0.82 -0.65 9.43
CA ARG A 241 0.48 -0.14 9.87
C ARG A 241 1.47 -0.02 8.71
N LEU A 242 1.61 -1.04 7.86
CA LEU A 242 2.66 -1.07 6.84
C LEU A 242 2.25 -0.38 5.53
N VAL A 243 0.95 -0.29 5.22
CA VAL A 243 0.47 0.28 3.96
C VAL A 243 -0.19 1.64 4.17
N LEU A 244 -1.10 1.76 5.14
CA LEU A 244 -1.90 2.98 5.31
C LEU A 244 -1.15 4.04 6.11
N ALA A 245 -0.56 3.69 7.25
CA ALA A 245 0.13 4.66 8.11
C ALA A 245 1.19 5.49 7.36
N PRO A 246 2.08 4.91 6.51
CA PRO A 246 3.08 5.69 5.78
C PRO A 246 2.49 6.59 4.69
N ARG A 247 1.18 6.52 4.44
CA ARG A 247 0.44 7.31 3.44
C ARG A 247 -0.51 8.32 4.06
N ALA A 248 -0.64 8.32 5.39
CA ALA A 248 -1.54 9.21 6.09
C ALA A 248 -1.24 10.68 5.76
N THR A 249 -2.28 11.42 5.39
CA THR A 249 -2.21 12.88 5.17
C THR A 249 -2.93 13.64 6.28
N ARG A 250 -3.69 12.95 7.12
CA ARG A 250 -4.41 13.48 8.27
C ARG A 250 -4.22 12.55 9.46
N LEU A 251 -4.11 13.11 10.65
CA LEU A 251 -4.26 12.36 11.89
C LEU A 251 -5.74 12.45 12.28
N PRO A 252 -6.44 11.32 12.42
CA PRO A 252 -7.79 11.33 12.96
C PRO A 252 -7.76 11.95 14.36
N PRO A 253 -8.82 12.68 14.79
CA PRO A 253 -8.90 13.15 16.15
C PRO A 253 -8.82 11.95 17.10
N ALA A 254 -7.99 12.06 18.15
CA ALA A 254 -7.93 11.05 19.19
C ALA A 254 -9.34 10.82 19.75
N ALA A 255 -9.72 9.56 19.92
CA ALA A 255 -10.97 9.22 20.57
C ALA A 255 -11.06 9.95 21.92
N PRO A 256 -12.20 10.55 22.29
CA PRO A 256 -12.33 11.15 23.60
C PRO A 256 -12.03 10.08 24.66
N PRO A 257 -11.26 10.41 25.73
CA PRO A 257 -11.03 9.46 26.79
C PRO A 257 -12.38 8.98 27.29
N GLU A 258 -12.59 7.68 27.35
CA GLU A 258 -13.74 7.09 28.00
C GLU A 258 -13.81 7.69 29.41
N ASN A 259 -14.76 8.58 29.61
CA ASN A 259 -15.08 9.09 30.96
C ASN A 259 -15.51 7.89 31.79
N GLU A 260 -14.64 7.47 32.69
CA GLU A 260 -15.06 6.68 33.84
C GLU A 260 -16.34 7.31 34.41
N ALA A 261 -17.41 6.57 34.33
CA ALA A 261 -18.69 6.96 34.90
C ALA A 261 -18.49 7.25 36.39
N GLN A 262 -18.28 8.52 36.71
CA GLN A 262 -18.40 8.98 38.10
C GLN A 262 -19.87 8.97 38.48
N ASP A 263 -20.24 7.92 39.20
CA ASP A 263 -21.39 7.85 40.06
C ASP A 263 -21.42 9.10 40.98
N THR A 264 -22.30 10.03 40.70
CA THR A 264 -22.67 11.07 41.66
C THR A 264 -24.13 10.88 42.01
N PRO A 265 -24.44 10.79 43.33
CA PRO A 265 -25.81 10.56 43.81
C PRO A 265 -26.69 11.78 43.58
N ALA A 266 -27.92 11.51 43.21
CA ALA A 266 -29.02 12.48 43.15
C ALA A 266 -29.26 13.17 44.52
N GLU A 267 -29.15 14.47 44.58
CA GLU A 267 -29.79 15.27 45.65
C GLU A 267 -30.89 16.15 45.05
N ASN A 268 -32.08 15.85 45.59
CA ASN A 268 -33.32 16.61 45.50
C ASN A 268 -33.15 18.08 45.91
N GLN A 269 -33.76 19.01 45.18
CA GLN A 269 -34.48 20.11 45.81
C GLN A 269 -35.51 20.77 44.88
N GLU A 270 -36.69 20.75 45.41
CA GLU A 270 -37.98 21.37 45.17
C GLU A 270 -38.01 22.81 44.64
N SER A 271 -38.97 23.00 43.76
CA SER A 271 -40.01 24.04 43.69
C SER A 271 -39.66 25.54 43.81
N LEU A 272 -40.14 26.36 42.87
CA LEU A 272 -41.24 27.32 43.04
C LEU A 272 -41.41 28.30 41.86
N SER A 273 -42.67 28.32 41.43
CA SER A 273 -43.47 29.45 40.93
C SER A 273 -43.19 30.20 39.64
N LYS A 274 -44.16 30.05 38.73
CA LYS A 274 -44.69 31.07 37.80
C LYS A 274 -45.20 32.31 38.53
N PRO A 275 -45.49 33.50 37.90
CA PRO A 275 -46.36 33.62 36.72
C PRO A 275 -46.04 34.78 35.72
N ASP A 276 -46.83 34.76 34.68
CA ASP A 276 -47.55 35.80 33.92
C ASP A 276 -46.98 36.22 32.54
N ALA A 277 -47.82 35.92 31.56
CA ALA A 277 -47.95 36.58 30.25
C ALA A 277 -48.69 37.94 30.42
N PRO A 278 -48.81 38.84 29.40
CA PRO A 278 -49.59 38.56 28.20
C PRO A 278 -49.22 39.30 26.89
N ASP A 279 -49.81 38.76 25.80
CA ASP A 279 -50.42 39.39 24.58
C ASP A 279 -49.56 40.31 23.66
N ALA A 280 -49.55 40.12 22.39
CA ALA A 280 -50.57 40.27 21.36
C ALA A 280 -50.01 40.11 19.94
N GLU A 281 -50.74 39.37 19.14
CA GLU A 281 -51.22 39.65 17.75
C GLU A 281 -50.21 40.17 16.69
N ASN A 282 -50.07 39.61 15.51
CA ASN A 282 -51.05 39.34 14.47
C ASN A 282 -50.36 38.90 13.14
N LYS A 283 -51.00 37.96 12.46
CA LYS A 283 -51.25 37.84 10.99
C LYS A 283 -50.08 37.78 10.01
N ASP A 284 -50.06 36.85 9.20
CA ASP A 284 -50.77 36.26 8.10
C ASP A 284 -49.83 35.87 6.94
N GLU A 285 -50.25 34.79 6.35
CA GLU A 285 -50.23 34.32 4.96
C GLU A 285 -49.02 33.51 4.47
N SER A 286 -49.27 32.19 4.44
CA SER A 286 -49.40 31.30 3.27
C SER A 286 -48.19 31.18 2.31
N ASN A 287 -47.61 30.04 2.15
CA ASN A 287 -47.91 29.07 1.13
C ASN A 287 -46.94 27.88 1.08
N ALA A 288 -47.58 26.72 1.01
CA ALA A 288 -47.31 25.57 0.16
C ALA A 288 -45.95 24.85 0.23
N ASP A 289 -46.06 23.64 0.72
CA ASP A 289 -45.61 22.37 0.15
C ASP A 289 -44.27 22.36 -0.60
N ASP A 290 -43.29 21.74 0.01
CA ASP A 290 -42.52 20.70 -0.65
C ASP A 290 -41.98 19.72 0.42
N ASP A 291 -42.70 18.62 0.61
CA ASP A 291 -42.23 17.42 1.30
C ASP A 291 -41.11 16.82 0.50
N GLN A 292 -39.86 17.09 0.87
CA GLN A 292 -38.74 16.22 0.55
C GLN A 292 -38.41 15.42 1.79
N GLU A 293 -38.98 14.22 1.86
CA GLU A 293 -38.44 13.11 2.63
C GLU A 293 -36.98 12.92 2.25
N GLU A 294 -36.07 13.48 3.04
CA GLU A 294 -34.71 13.00 3.12
C GLU A 294 -34.76 11.59 3.74
N THR A 295 -34.80 10.59 2.87
CA THR A 295 -34.41 9.24 3.24
C THR A 295 -32.94 9.33 3.68
N GLN A 296 -32.74 9.37 4.99
CA GLN A 296 -31.46 9.01 5.60
C GLN A 296 -31.22 7.54 5.20
N ASP A 297 -30.37 7.32 4.20
CA ASP A 297 -29.68 6.06 4.03
C ASP A 297 -28.87 5.85 5.31
N GLU A 298 -29.42 5.06 6.23
CA GLU A 298 -28.66 4.46 7.31
C GLU A 298 -27.63 3.55 6.63
N ASP A 299 -26.42 4.07 6.48
CA ASP A 299 -25.22 3.29 6.22
C ASP A 299 -25.18 2.15 7.27
N PRO A 300 -25.17 0.87 6.88
CA PRO A 300 -25.10 -0.21 7.85
C PRO A 300 -23.78 -0.08 8.59
N GLY A 301 -23.86 0.48 9.79
CA GLY A 301 -22.69 0.79 10.63
C GLY A 301 -21.78 -0.42 10.73
N LEU A 302 -20.54 -0.20 10.33
CA LEU A 302 -19.41 -1.08 10.63
C LEU A 302 -19.48 -1.44 12.13
N PRO A 303 -19.20 -2.67 12.51
CA PRO A 303 -18.98 -2.97 13.92
C PRO A 303 -17.85 -2.05 14.39
N GLU A 304 -18.20 -1.14 15.26
CA GLU A 304 -17.36 -0.01 15.72
C GLU A 304 -15.98 -0.48 16.19
N ASN A 305 -15.88 -1.75 16.61
CA ASN A 305 -14.70 -2.32 17.22
C ASN A 305 -13.55 -2.60 16.22
N LEU A 306 -13.80 -3.22 15.05
CA LEU A 306 -12.72 -3.59 14.13
C LEU A 306 -12.15 -2.38 13.37
N ALA A 307 -13.01 -1.43 12.98
CA ALA A 307 -12.57 -0.21 12.30
C ALA A 307 -11.70 0.66 13.22
N GLU A 308 -12.06 0.77 14.51
CA GLU A 308 -11.29 1.49 15.52
C GLU A 308 -9.92 0.85 15.74
N LEU A 309 -9.85 -0.47 15.89
CA LEU A 309 -8.59 -1.21 16.08
C LEU A 309 -7.64 -1.08 14.89
N VAL A 310 -8.16 -1.17 13.66
CA VAL A 310 -7.37 -0.95 12.44
C VAL A 310 -6.84 0.47 12.37
N LEU A 311 -7.66 1.45 12.77
CA LEU A 311 -7.26 2.85 12.79
C LEU A 311 -6.21 3.13 13.87
N GLU A 312 -6.36 2.59 15.08
CA GLU A 312 -5.41 2.70 16.18
C GLU A 312 -4.06 2.08 15.81
N ALA A 313 -4.07 0.88 15.19
CA ALA A 313 -2.85 0.24 14.70
C ALA A 313 -2.12 1.10 13.65
N ALA A 314 -2.85 1.80 12.77
CA ALA A 314 -2.28 2.71 11.81
C ALA A 314 -1.73 3.99 12.48
N GLN A 315 -2.46 4.56 13.44
CA GLN A 315 -2.04 5.77 14.18
C GLN A 315 -0.76 5.54 14.99
N ALA A 316 -0.65 4.39 15.67
CA ALA A 316 0.53 4.04 16.46
C ALA A 316 1.82 3.94 15.61
N ALA A 317 1.70 3.77 14.30
CA ALA A 317 2.83 3.66 13.38
C ALA A 317 3.21 4.99 12.70
N ILE A 318 2.44 6.07 12.91
CA ILE A 318 2.75 7.38 12.32
C ILE A 318 3.79 8.07 13.22
N PRO A 319 5.00 8.41 12.71
CA PRO A 319 5.99 9.14 13.48
C PRO A 319 5.47 10.55 13.82
N SER A 320 5.67 10.95 15.08
CA SER A 320 5.30 12.26 15.61
C SER A 320 6.21 13.37 15.09
#